data_60418de64362eade4b891bb64e13d966
#
_entry.id   60418de64362eade4b891bb64e13d966
#
_cell.length_a   1.000
_cell.length_b   1.000
_cell.length_c   1.000
_cell.angle_alpha   90.00
_cell.angle_beta   90.00
_cell.angle_gamma   90.00
#
_symmetry.space_group_name_H-M   'P 1'
#
loop_
_entity.id
_entity.type
_entity.pdbx_description
1 polymer ?
#
loop_
_entity_poly.entity_id
_entity_poly.type
_entity_poly.pdbx_seq_one_letter_code
_entity_poly.pdbx_strand_id
1 'polypeptide(L)'
;MLTIKHCDRADMVELIGGVLEAQFEIDNGYLLLVTEGNPHEEALYIYFLDSSLEIKDSVELSADYTPGILSNVSMIPPNKIRFSFFDKSESWSAAVLHRPKFHFLGNKYPVKRKHPFLYKSWLEIKKVLNGTQNVGIHRIPAPFKCGIRF
;
A
#
# COMPACT_ATOMS: atom_id res chain seq x y z
N MET A 1 -16.40 3.36 0.80
CA MET A 1 -15.96 1.95 0.61
C MET A 1 -15.74 1.71 -0.86
N LEU A 2 -14.63 1.13 -1.23
CA LEU A 2 -14.22 0.92 -2.62
C LEU A 2 -14.35 -0.55 -2.99
N THR A 3 -15.05 -0.85 -4.10
CA THR A 3 -15.18 -2.23 -4.60
C THR A 3 -14.18 -2.46 -5.74
N ILE A 4 -13.31 -3.44 -5.57
CA ILE A 4 -12.34 -3.87 -6.57
C ILE A 4 -12.81 -5.19 -7.19
N LYS A 5 -12.74 -5.28 -8.51
CA LYS A 5 -13.13 -6.48 -9.28
C LYS A 5 -11.99 -6.94 -10.17
N HIS A 6 -11.84 -8.25 -10.29
CA HIS A 6 -10.95 -8.81 -11.32
C HIS A 6 -11.57 -8.66 -12.70
N CYS A 7 -10.77 -8.36 -13.73
CA CYS A 7 -11.33 -8.13 -15.07
C CYS A 7 -11.92 -9.38 -15.72
N ASP A 8 -11.32 -10.53 -15.52
CA ASP A 8 -11.64 -11.77 -16.23
C ASP A 8 -12.31 -12.82 -15.35
N ARG A 9 -12.51 -12.53 -14.08
CA ARG A 9 -13.08 -13.45 -13.09
C ARG A 9 -14.15 -12.75 -12.28
N ALA A 10 -15.01 -13.54 -11.64
CA ALA A 10 -16.06 -13.02 -10.78
C ALA A 10 -15.58 -12.54 -9.41
N ASP A 11 -14.27 -12.63 -9.14
CA ASP A 11 -13.69 -12.25 -7.87
C ASP A 11 -13.84 -10.74 -7.62
N MET A 12 -14.27 -10.38 -6.43
CA MET A 12 -14.40 -9.01 -5.98
C MET A 12 -14.04 -8.88 -4.50
N VAL A 13 -13.59 -7.70 -4.11
CA VAL A 13 -13.28 -7.36 -2.72
C VAL A 13 -13.71 -5.93 -2.41
N GLU A 14 -14.16 -5.70 -1.18
CA GLU A 14 -14.48 -4.37 -0.66
C GLU A 14 -13.36 -3.88 0.24
N LEU A 15 -12.90 -2.67 0.00
CA LEU A 15 -11.81 -2.02 0.73
C LEU A 15 -12.31 -0.76 1.43
N ILE A 16 -11.72 -0.46 2.59
CA ILE A 16 -11.88 0.85 3.23
C ILE A 16 -11.14 1.89 2.38
N GLY A 17 -11.76 3.06 2.20
CA GLY A 17 -11.25 4.15 1.38
C GLY A 17 -12.21 4.52 0.26
N GLY A 18 -11.89 5.57 -0.47
CA GLY A 18 -12.73 6.13 -1.53
C GLY A 18 -12.07 6.17 -2.90
N VAL A 19 -10.74 6.29 -2.95
CA VAL A 19 -10.00 6.48 -4.19
C VAL A 19 -8.86 5.49 -4.31
N LEU A 20 -8.83 4.73 -5.40
CA LEU A 20 -7.67 3.92 -5.77
C LEU A 20 -6.63 4.82 -6.44
N GLU A 21 -5.55 5.11 -5.76
CA GLU A 21 -4.48 5.99 -6.24
C GLU A 21 -3.45 5.27 -7.12
N ALA A 22 -3.12 4.03 -6.76
CA ALA A 22 -2.17 3.22 -7.51
C ALA A 22 -2.40 1.72 -7.28
N GLN A 23 -2.06 0.93 -8.28
CA GLN A 23 -2.10 -0.53 -8.21
C GLN A 23 -0.87 -1.12 -8.89
N PHE A 24 -0.33 -2.17 -8.31
CA PHE A 24 0.83 -2.89 -8.83
C PHE A 24 0.56 -4.39 -8.78
N GLU A 25 0.80 -5.05 -9.90
CA GLU A 25 0.86 -6.50 -9.93
C GLU A 25 2.25 -6.95 -9.50
N ILE A 26 2.29 -7.93 -8.62
CA ILE A 26 3.50 -8.59 -8.14
C ILE A 26 3.34 -10.10 -8.29
N ASP A 27 4.41 -10.86 -8.13
CA ASP A 27 4.40 -12.31 -8.40
C ASP A 27 3.27 -13.07 -7.69
N ASN A 28 2.87 -12.63 -6.50
CA ASN A 28 1.91 -13.32 -5.64
C ASN A 28 0.56 -12.62 -5.51
N GLY A 29 0.29 -11.58 -6.30
CA GLY A 29 -0.96 -10.86 -6.22
C GLY A 29 -0.84 -9.38 -6.54
N TYR A 30 -1.52 -8.54 -5.75
CA TYR A 30 -1.67 -7.11 -6.04
C TYR A 30 -1.37 -6.25 -4.82
N LEU A 31 -0.65 -5.17 -5.04
CA LEU A 31 -0.40 -4.13 -4.04
C LEU A 31 -1.20 -2.88 -4.43
N LEU A 32 -2.09 -2.44 -3.55
CA LEU A 32 -2.99 -1.31 -3.79
C LEU A 32 -2.72 -0.18 -2.81
N LEU A 33 -2.75 1.05 -3.31
CA LEU A 33 -2.73 2.27 -2.53
C LEU A 33 -4.09 2.95 -2.66
N VAL A 34 -4.79 3.11 -1.55
CA VAL A 34 -6.14 3.66 -1.49
C VAL A 34 -6.16 4.81 -0.48
N THR A 35 -6.76 5.94 -0.86
CA THR A 35 -6.99 7.08 0.03
C THR A 35 -8.48 7.29 0.31
N GLU A 36 -8.79 8.10 1.31
CA GLU A 36 -10.20 8.47 1.58
C GLU A 36 -10.74 9.50 0.60
N GLY A 37 -9.86 10.24 -0.05
CA GLY A 37 -10.23 11.34 -0.93
C GLY A 37 -10.61 12.62 -0.18
N ASN A 38 -10.25 12.73 1.10
CA ASN A 38 -10.45 13.91 1.91
C ASN A 38 -9.10 14.59 2.23
N PRO A 39 -8.80 15.76 1.65
CA PRO A 39 -7.47 16.36 1.79
C PRO A 39 -7.12 16.89 3.19
N HIS A 40 -8.09 16.95 4.11
CA HIS A 40 -7.88 17.53 5.44
C HIS A 40 -7.50 16.50 6.51
N GLU A 41 -7.96 15.27 6.36
CA GLU A 41 -7.70 14.16 7.31
C GLU A 41 -7.47 12.88 6.52
N GLU A 42 -6.45 12.90 5.66
CA GLU A 42 -6.26 11.79 4.75
C GLU A 42 -5.53 10.62 5.42
N ALA A 43 -6.08 9.43 5.22
CA ALA A 43 -5.42 8.19 5.52
C ALA A 43 -5.03 7.49 4.21
N LEU A 44 -3.85 6.90 4.19
CA LEU A 44 -3.41 6.02 3.13
C LEU A 44 -3.54 4.58 3.60
N TYR A 45 -4.37 3.82 2.91
CA TYR A 45 -4.49 2.38 3.10
C TYR A 45 -3.65 1.64 2.07
N ILE A 46 -2.81 0.76 2.54
CA ILE A 46 -1.96 -0.10 1.71
C ILE A 46 -2.46 -1.52 1.87
N TYR A 47 -2.92 -2.13 0.78
CA TYR A 47 -3.44 -3.48 0.76
C TYR A 47 -2.54 -4.42 -0.03
N PHE A 48 -2.30 -5.59 0.52
CA PHE A 48 -1.80 -6.73 -0.23
C PHE A 48 -2.94 -7.74 -0.42
N LEU A 49 -3.29 -7.99 -1.67
CA LEU A 49 -4.26 -8.98 -2.09
C LEU A 49 -3.55 -10.12 -2.80
N ASP A 50 -4.00 -11.34 -2.58
CA ASP A 50 -3.53 -12.46 -3.41
C ASP A 50 -4.20 -12.45 -4.81
N SER A 51 -3.84 -13.42 -5.62
CA SER A 51 -4.38 -13.54 -6.99
C SER A 51 -5.89 -13.77 -7.06
N SER A 52 -6.52 -14.18 -5.97
CA SER A 52 -7.96 -14.35 -5.82
C SER A 52 -8.65 -13.13 -5.22
N LEU A 53 -7.96 -12.01 -5.08
CA LEU A 53 -8.41 -10.78 -4.41
C LEU A 53 -8.72 -10.94 -2.92
N GLU A 54 -8.20 -11.98 -2.27
CA GLU A 54 -8.29 -12.08 -0.82
C GLU A 54 -7.29 -11.15 -0.16
N ILE A 55 -7.75 -10.36 0.82
CA ILE A 55 -6.88 -9.46 1.59
C ILE A 55 -5.96 -10.30 2.49
N LYS A 56 -4.67 -10.29 2.18
CA LYS A 56 -3.64 -10.97 3.00
C LYS A 56 -3.08 -10.08 4.08
N ASP A 57 -2.96 -8.79 3.82
CA ASP A 57 -2.52 -7.81 4.80
C ASP A 57 -3.03 -6.42 4.42
N SER A 58 -3.20 -5.58 5.42
CA SER A 58 -3.55 -4.17 5.24
C SER A 58 -2.91 -3.31 6.30
N VAL A 59 -2.48 -2.13 5.88
CA VAL A 59 -1.86 -1.13 6.74
C VAL A 59 -2.50 0.21 6.48
N GLU A 60 -2.83 0.93 7.53
CA GLU A 60 -3.22 2.34 7.49
C GLU A 60 -2.02 3.20 7.88
N LEU A 61 -1.71 4.19 7.07
CA LEU A 61 -0.74 5.23 7.35
C LEU A 61 -1.51 6.53 7.57
N SER A 62 -1.63 6.95 8.81
CA SER A 62 -2.36 8.17 9.19
C SER A 62 -1.74 8.81 10.42
N ALA A 63 -1.80 10.13 10.49
CA ALA A 63 -1.33 10.91 11.64
C ALA A 63 -2.39 11.94 12.01
N ASP A 64 -2.69 12.04 13.30
CA ASP A 64 -3.72 12.94 13.80
C ASP A 64 -3.40 14.40 13.42
N TYR A 65 -4.42 15.10 12.89
CA TYR A 65 -4.32 16.49 12.44
C TYR A 65 -3.22 16.76 11.40
N THR A 66 -2.77 15.75 10.69
CA THR A 66 -1.73 15.88 9.66
C THR A 66 -2.32 15.55 8.30
N PRO A 67 -2.41 16.51 7.38
CA PRO A 67 -2.85 16.22 6.02
C PRO A 67 -1.82 15.32 5.33
N GLY A 68 -2.29 14.47 4.42
CA GLY A 68 -1.47 13.60 3.63
C GLY A 68 -1.87 13.65 2.15
N ILE A 69 -0.89 13.79 1.27
CA ILE A 69 -1.08 13.70 -0.17
C ILE A 69 -0.10 12.69 -0.73
N LEU A 70 -0.63 11.64 -1.33
CA LEU A 70 0.20 10.63 -1.97
C LEU A 70 0.92 11.22 -3.19
N SER A 71 2.22 11.08 -3.23
CA SER A 71 3.05 11.57 -4.32
C SER A 71 4.30 10.70 -4.51
N ASN A 72 5.02 10.91 -5.61
CA ASN A 72 6.29 10.24 -5.91
C ASN A 72 6.21 8.70 -5.82
N VAL A 73 5.10 8.12 -6.25
CA VAL A 73 4.90 6.67 -6.23
C VAL A 73 5.76 6.02 -7.30
N SER A 74 6.59 5.07 -6.91
CA SER A 74 7.44 4.31 -7.82
C SER A 74 7.56 2.85 -7.40
N MET A 75 7.61 1.97 -8.39
CA MET A 75 7.84 0.54 -8.18
C MET A 75 9.34 0.26 -8.10
N ILE A 76 9.74 -0.51 -7.12
CA ILE A 76 11.08 -1.09 -6.99
C ILE A 76 10.89 -2.61 -7.10
N PRO A 77 11.11 -3.18 -8.29
CA PRO A 77 10.92 -4.61 -8.49
C PRO A 77 11.76 -5.47 -7.52
N PRO A 78 11.31 -6.67 -7.17
CA PRO A 78 10.07 -7.33 -7.65
C PRO A 78 8.83 -7.05 -6.80
N ASN A 79 8.95 -6.55 -5.58
CA ASN A 79 7.88 -6.59 -4.58
C ASN A 79 7.79 -5.36 -3.68
N LYS A 80 8.39 -4.25 -4.07
CA LYS A 80 8.51 -3.06 -3.23
C LYS A 80 8.08 -1.80 -3.98
N ILE A 81 7.44 -0.88 -3.28
CA ILE A 81 7.14 0.46 -3.75
C ILE A 81 7.78 1.51 -2.85
N ARG A 82 8.04 2.68 -3.41
CA ARG A 82 8.42 3.90 -2.69
C ARG A 82 7.39 4.99 -2.98
N PHE A 83 7.08 5.80 -1.99
CA PHE A 83 6.13 6.91 -2.09
C PHE A 83 6.39 7.97 -1.03
N SER A 84 5.80 9.15 -1.19
CA SER A 84 5.70 10.21 -0.18
C SER A 84 4.24 10.40 0.20
N PHE A 85 3.95 10.74 1.45
CA PHE A 85 2.57 10.91 1.90
C PHE A 85 2.38 12.16 2.79
N PHE A 86 2.99 12.25 3.97
CA PHE A 86 2.80 13.42 4.85
C PHE A 86 3.58 14.63 4.40
N ASP A 87 4.80 14.45 3.97
CA ASP A 87 5.71 15.48 3.49
C ASP A 87 6.41 14.99 2.22
N LYS A 88 6.54 15.86 1.22
CA LYS A 88 7.23 15.53 -0.03
C LYS A 88 8.72 15.24 0.16
N SER A 89 9.33 15.77 1.23
CA SER A 89 10.71 15.47 1.60
C SER A 89 10.89 14.12 2.28
N GLU A 90 9.82 13.53 2.78
CA GLU A 90 9.81 12.21 3.41
C GLU A 90 9.45 11.12 2.41
N SER A 91 10.22 10.06 2.43
CA SER A 91 9.93 8.87 1.62
C SER A 91 9.59 7.69 2.51
N TRP A 92 8.61 6.94 2.05
CA TRP A 92 8.19 5.68 2.65
C TRP A 92 8.41 4.54 1.68
N SER A 93 8.57 3.34 2.18
CA SER A 93 8.57 2.13 1.39
C SER A 93 7.61 1.11 1.95
N ALA A 94 6.93 0.41 1.05
CA ALA A 94 6.12 -0.75 1.35
C ALA A 94 6.63 -1.94 0.54
N ALA A 95 6.96 -3.02 1.22
CA ALA A 95 7.43 -4.25 0.58
C ALA A 95 6.52 -5.42 0.95
N VAL A 96 6.19 -6.26 -0.02
CA VAL A 96 5.51 -7.52 0.22
C VAL A 96 6.54 -8.60 0.49
N LEU A 97 6.41 -9.26 1.62
CA LEU A 97 7.34 -10.30 2.07
C LEU A 97 7.02 -11.62 1.38
N HIS A 98 8.03 -12.41 1.07
CA HIS A 98 7.86 -13.78 0.55
C HIS A 98 7.28 -14.75 1.58
N ARG A 99 7.51 -14.46 2.86
CA ARG A 99 6.96 -15.20 3.99
C ARG A 99 6.44 -14.21 5.03
N PRO A 100 5.30 -14.48 5.64
CA PRO A 100 4.76 -13.59 6.66
C PRO A 100 5.64 -13.59 7.90
N LYS A 101 5.73 -12.42 8.53
CA LYS A 101 6.34 -12.25 9.85
C LYS A 101 5.26 -12.23 10.92
N PHE A 102 5.54 -12.84 12.06
CA PHE A 102 4.69 -12.73 13.24
C PHE A 102 5.15 -11.57 14.12
N HIS A 103 4.23 -10.75 14.55
CA HIS A 103 4.47 -9.62 15.43
C HIS A 103 3.69 -9.80 16.73
N PHE A 104 4.34 -9.51 17.85
CA PHE A 104 3.78 -9.61 19.21
C PHE A 104 3.48 -8.26 19.84
N LEU A 105 3.93 -7.16 19.26
CA LEU A 105 3.84 -5.82 19.81
C LEU A 105 3.20 -4.84 18.82
N GLY A 106 2.44 -3.92 19.41
CA GLY A 106 1.55 -2.98 18.78
C GLY A 106 2.08 -2.12 17.63
N ASN A 107 1.19 -1.29 17.15
CA ASN A 107 1.43 -0.37 16.04
C ASN A 107 2.58 0.61 16.34
N LYS A 108 3.43 0.84 15.34
CA LYS A 108 4.39 1.94 15.34
C LYS A 108 3.79 3.14 14.63
N TYR A 109 3.31 4.12 15.40
CA TYR A 109 2.82 5.38 14.85
C TYR A 109 3.79 5.96 13.80
N PRO A 110 3.33 6.44 12.64
CA PRO A 110 1.95 6.59 12.18
C PRO A 110 1.36 5.36 11.45
N VAL A 111 2.01 4.22 11.53
CA VAL A 111 1.59 2.96 10.91
C VAL A 111 0.62 2.25 11.84
N LYS A 112 -0.61 2.05 11.38
CA LYS A 112 -1.67 1.38 12.14
C LYS A 112 -2.08 0.09 11.45
N ARG A 113 -2.37 -0.95 12.23
CA ARG A 113 -2.89 -2.23 11.74
C ARG A 113 -4.17 -2.59 12.47
N LYS A 114 -5.07 -3.27 11.79
CA LYS A 114 -6.38 -3.66 12.32
C LYS A 114 -6.26 -4.54 13.57
N HIS A 115 -5.23 -5.38 13.64
CA HIS A 115 -4.95 -6.27 14.77
C HIS A 115 -3.53 -5.99 15.30
N PRO A 116 -3.36 -5.09 16.27
CA PRO A 116 -2.04 -4.69 16.74
C PRO A 116 -1.31 -5.73 17.58
N PHE A 117 -2.04 -6.71 18.13
CA PHE A 117 -1.49 -7.78 18.95
C PHE A 117 -1.54 -9.11 18.23
N LEU A 118 -0.44 -9.82 18.18
CA LEU A 118 -0.30 -11.13 17.57
C LEU A 118 -0.94 -11.21 16.16
N TYR A 119 -0.25 -10.70 15.17
CA TYR A 119 -0.71 -10.74 13.80
C TYR A 119 0.37 -11.25 12.84
N LYS A 120 -0.10 -11.79 11.73
CA LYS A 120 0.70 -12.26 10.61
C LYS A 120 0.80 -11.13 9.58
N SER A 121 2.01 -10.60 9.39
CA SER A 121 2.27 -9.48 8.50
C SER A 121 2.93 -9.92 7.20
N TRP A 122 2.33 -9.53 6.09
CA TRP A 122 2.91 -9.67 4.75
C TRP A 122 3.51 -8.36 4.23
N LEU A 123 3.11 -7.22 4.81
CA LEU A 123 3.59 -5.89 4.43
C LEU A 123 4.63 -5.40 5.44
N GLU A 124 5.77 -4.97 4.93
CA GLU A 124 6.78 -4.26 5.69
C GLU A 124 6.80 -2.80 5.26
N ILE A 125 6.44 -1.90 6.19
CA ILE A 125 6.40 -0.46 5.96
C ILE A 125 7.59 0.17 6.68
N LYS A 126 8.37 0.98 5.95
CA LYS A 126 9.53 1.68 6.49
C LYS A 126 9.56 3.12 6.03
N LYS A 127 9.92 4.03 6.94
CA LYS A 127 10.35 5.37 6.59
C LYS A 127 11.77 5.30 6.02
N VAL A 128 11.98 5.88 4.86
CA VAL A 128 13.29 5.93 4.20
C VAL A 128 14.00 7.19 4.67
N LEU A 129 15.14 7.04 5.33
CA LEU A 129 15.96 8.18 5.70
C LEU A 129 16.66 8.73 4.46
N ASN A 130 16.58 10.05 4.25
CA ASN A 130 17.25 10.74 3.15
C ASN A 130 18.77 10.68 3.32
N GLY A 131 19.40 9.71 2.69
CA GLY A 131 20.86 9.50 2.76
C GLY A 131 21.38 8.48 1.77
N THR A 132 20.51 7.69 1.17
CA THR A 132 20.86 6.70 0.16
C THR A 132 20.18 7.01 -1.16
N GLN A 133 20.76 7.99 -1.89
CA GLN A 133 20.46 8.17 -3.30
C GLN A 133 21.10 7.04 -4.09
N ASN A 134 20.42 5.93 -4.25
CA ASN A 134 20.69 4.95 -5.29
C ASN A 134 19.39 4.32 -5.71
N VAL A 135 18.65 5.05 -6.52
CA VAL A 135 17.43 4.52 -7.10
C VAL A 135 17.39 4.85 -8.57
N GLY A 136 17.53 3.83 -9.40
CA GLY A 136 17.05 3.92 -10.76
C GLY A 136 15.56 4.27 -10.71
N ILE A 137 15.19 5.43 -11.26
CA ILE A 137 13.79 5.86 -11.36
C ILE A 137 13.15 4.94 -12.40
N HIS A 138 12.47 3.89 -11.95
CA HIS A 138 11.55 3.16 -12.80
C HIS A 138 10.23 3.89 -12.78
N ARG A 139 9.83 4.40 -13.94
CA ARG A 139 8.49 4.98 -14.15
C ARG A 139 7.45 3.93 -13.79
N ILE A 140 6.30 4.39 -13.25
CA ILE A 140 5.10 3.56 -13.07
C ILE A 140 4.88 2.81 -14.37
N PRO A 141 4.84 1.46 -14.37
CA PRO A 141 4.54 0.71 -15.57
C PRO A 141 3.19 1.15 -16.13
N ALA A 142 3.07 1.13 -17.44
CA ALA A 142 1.82 1.48 -18.14
C ALA A 142 0.64 0.71 -17.53
N PRO A 143 -0.58 1.30 -17.53
CA PRO A 143 -1.75 0.66 -16.94
C PRO A 143 -1.92 -0.75 -17.49
N PHE A 144 -2.12 -1.70 -16.61
CA PHE A 144 -2.27 -3.11 -16.97
C PHE A 144 -3.34 -3.30 -18.04
N LYS A 145 -3.04 -4.10 -19.06
CA LYS A 145 -4.01 -4.46 -20.09
C LYS A 145 -5.14 -5.32 -19.54
N CYS A 146 -4.90 -6.01 -18.45
CA CYS A 146 -5.91 -6.73 -17.67
C CYS A 146 -5.40 -6.91 -16.23
N GLY A 147 -6.25 -6.78 -15.24
CA GLY A 147 -5.88 -6.89 -13.84
C GLY A 147 -7.08 -6.62 -12.95
N ILE A 148 -7.11 -5.48 -12.32
CA ILE A 148 -8.15 -5.06 -11.39
C ILE A 148 -8.90 -3.84 -11.96
N ARG A 149 -10.24 -3.85 -11.85
CA ARG A 149 -11.12 -2.70 -12.13
C ARG A 149 -11.90 -2.31 -10.87
N PHE A 150 -12.26 -1.07 -10.78
CA PHE A 150 -13.09 -0.46 -9.74
C PHE A 150 -14.32 0.19 -10.34
#